data_2e371dc734fc47a2a1075d6db87b170a
#
_entry.id   2e371dc734fc47a2a1075d6db87b170a
#
_cell.length_a   1.000
_cell.length_b   1.000
_cell.length_c   1.000
_cell.angle_alpha   90.00
_cell.angle_beta   90.00
_cell.angle_gamma   90.00
#
_symmetry.space_group_name_H-M   'P 1'
#
loop_
_entity.id
_entity.type
_entity.pdbx_description
1 polymer ?
#
loop_
_entity_poly.entity_id
_entity_poly.type
_entity_poly.pdbx_seq_one_letter_code
_entity_poly.pdbx_strand_id
1 'polypeptide(L)'
;KLAELSPCRGDGDHKSLLLNSGAEAVENAVKVARAFTGRRGVIAFDRSFHGRTNLTMAMTSKVKPYKHGFGPLAPEVYRAPAPYPFRGITTDDAIAGLEHVFRNDVAPEDVACVVLEPVQGEGGFIPMTPDFPRRLQEICDQHGILYVDDEVQSGMGRTGPVWAIEHFGGVEPD
;
A
#
# COMPACT_ATOMS: atom_id res chain seq x y z
N LYS A 1 6.64 -22.89 -2.75
CA LYS A 1 7.82 -22.02 -2.49
C LYS A 1 7.40 -20.55 -2.26
N LEU A 2 6.61 -19.93 -3.18
CA LEU A 2 6.19 -18.53 -2.96
C LEU A 2 5.39 -18.38 -1.67
N ALA A 3 4.42 -19.28 -1.42
CA ALA A 3 3.66 -19.27 -0.19
C ALA A 3 4.51 -19.51 1.06
N GLU A 4 5.58 -20.32 0.97
CA GLU A 4 6.53 -20.58 2.06
C GLU A 4 7.43 -19.37 2.37
N LEU A 5 7.58 -18.45 1.42
CA LEU A 5 8.39 -17.23 1.55
C LEU A 5 7.53 -16.00 1.85
N SER A 6 6.22 -16.18 2.00
CA SER A 6 5.32 -15.06 2.25
C SER A 6 5.67 -14.33 3.56
N PRO A 7 5.76 -13.00 3.55
CA PRO A 7 5.95 -12.20 4.75
C PRO A 7 4.64 -11.91 5.48
N CYS A 8 3.50 -12.36 4.90
CA CYS A 8 2.18 -12.06 5.42
C CYS A 8 1.89 -12.80 6.73
N ARG A 9 1.05 -12.21 7.56
CA ARG A 9 0.58 -12.83 8.81
C ARG A 9 -0.23 -14.10 8.55
N GLY A 10 -0.25 -15.02 9.50
CA GLY A 10 -1.06 -16.25 9.48
C GLY A 10 -0.27 -17.51 9.83
N ASP A 11 -0.97 -18.64 9.94
CA ASP A 11 -0.42 -19.91 10.42
C ASP A 11 0.33 -20.72 9.34
N GLY A 12 0.79 -20.05 8.26
CA GLY A 12 1.59 -20.68 7.19
C GLY A 12 0.80 -21.36 6.07
N ASP A 13 -0.55 -21.32 6.08
CA ASP A 13 -1.37 -21.79 4.94
C ASP A 13 -1.59 -20.66 3.91
N HIS A 14 -0.47 -20.03 3.50
CA HIS A 14 -0.52 -18.98 2.50
C HIS A 14 -0.81 -19.52 1.11
N LYS A 15 -1.54 -18.73 0.32
CA LYS A 15 -1.87 -19.05 -1.07
C LYS A 15 -1.27 -18.04 -2.01
N SER A 16 -0.85 -18.49 -3.19
CA SER A 16 -0.30 -17.64 -4.22
C SER A 16 -1.24 -17.60 -5.42
N LEU A 17 -1.57 -16.39 -5.88
CA LEU A 17 -2.32 -16.15 -7.11
C LEU A 17 -1.37 -15.50 -8.12
N LEU A 18 -1.07 -16.20 -9.22
CA LEU A 18 -0.21 -15.68 -10.27
C LEU A 18 -1.02 -14.95 -11.32
N LEU A 19 -0.56 -13.75 -11.68
CA LEU A 19 -1.21 -12.84 -12.61
C LEU A 19 -0.21 -12.33 -13.64
N ASN A 20 -0.67 -11.55 -14.65
CA ASN A 20 0.18 -11.17 -15.77
C ASN A 20 0.98 -9.88 -15.54
N SER A 21 0.61 -9.08 -14.54
CA SER A 21 1.26 -7.79 -14.25
C SER A 21 1.08 -7.38 -12.79
N GLY A 22 1.93 -6.46 -12.32
CA GLY A 22 1.79 -5.83 -11.00
C GLY A 22 0.47 -5.08 -10.85
N ALA A 23 0.00 -4.40 -11.90
CA ALA A 23 -1.30 -3.74 -11.88
C ALA A 23 -2.45 -4.72 -11.62
N GLU A 24 -2.44 -5.90 -12.29
CA GLU A 24 -3.42 -6.95 -12.02
C GLU A 24 -3.29 -7.51 -10.61
N ALA A 25 -2.07 -7.66 -10.10
CA ALA A 25 -1.83 -8.13 -8.74
C ALA A 25 -2.45 -7.17 -7.71
N VAL A 26 -2.18 -5.88 -7.83
CA VAL A 26 -2.74 -4.86 -6.94
C VAL A 26 -4.28 -4.78 -7.07
N GLU A 27 -4.83 -4.85 -8.29
CA GLU A 27 -6.29 -4.87 -8.49
C GLU A 27 -6.93 -6.07 -7.80
N ASN A 28 -6.31 -7.25 -7.86
CA ASN A 28 -6.84 -8.44 -7.21
C ASN A 28 -6.66 -8.38 -5.68
N ALA A 29 -5.56 -7.83 -5.16
CA ALA A 29 -5.40 -7.60 -3.73
C ALA A 29 -6.53 -6.70 -3.19
N VAL A 30 -6.81 -5.58 -3.86
CA VAL A 30 -7.93 -4.70 -3.49
C VAL A 30 -9.29 -5.41 -3.59
N LYS A 31 -9.50 -6.23 -4.63
CA LYS A 31 -10.75 -7.03 -4.76
C LYS A 31 -10.92 -8.00 -3.60
N VAL A 32 -9.86 -8.70 -3.22
CA VAL A 32 -9.87 -9.62 -2.07
C VAL A 32 -10.15 -8.83 -0.78
N ALA A 33 -9.45 -7.72 -0.55
CA ALA A 33 -9.66 -6.88 0.61
C ALA A 33 -11.11 -6.38 0.72
N ARG A 34 -11.68 -5.89 -0.37
CA ARG A 34 -13.08 -5.44 -0.42
C ARG A 34 -14.06 -6.58 -0.17
N ALA A 35 -13.82 -7.76 -0.75
CA ALA A 35 -14.68 -8.92 -0.56
C ALA A 35 -14.63 -9.46 0.87
N PHE A 36 -13.45 -9.44 1.48
CA PHE A 36 -13.25 -9.93 2.84
C PHE A 36 -13.85 -8.98 3.89
N THR A 37 -13.61 -7.68 3.75
CA THR A 37 -14.05 -6.67 4.73
C THR A 37 -15.48 -6.19 4.51
N GLY A 38 -16.02 -6.32 3.31
CA GLY A 38 -17.29 -5.71 2.90
C GLY A 38 -17.20 -4.18 2.71
N ARG A 39 -16.01 -3.60 2.80
CA ARG A 39 -15.74 -2.15 2.73
C ARG A 39 -15.29 -1.73 1.34
N ARG A 40 -15.31 -0.43 1.04
CA ARG A 40 -15.03 0.09 -0.32
C ARG A 40 -13.75 0.91 -0.42
N GLY A 41 -13.40 1.67 0.61
CA GLY A 41 -12.31 2.63 0.63
C GLY A 41 -10.94 1.96 0.45
N VAL A 42 -10.06 2.60 -0.29
CA VAL A 42 -8.66 2.20 -0.45
C VAL A 42 -7.79 3.42 -0.16
N ILE A 43 -6.79 3.28 0.69
CA ILE A 43 -5.81 4.33 0.92
C ILE A 43 -4.53 3.98 0.19
N ALA A 44 -4.06 4.91 -0.64
CA ALA A 44 -2.75 4.91 -1.26
C ALA A 44 -1.94 6.12 -0.75
N PHE A 45 -0.65 6.11 -0.96
CA PHE A 45 0.23 7.15 -0.42
C PHE A 45 0.78 8.09 -1.49
N ASP A 46 1.19 9.28 -1.07
CA ASP A 46 1.89 10.21 -1.94
C ASP A 46 3.14 9.57 -2.53
N ARG A 47 3.45 9.94 -3.78
CA ARG A 47 4.59 9.44 -4.56
C ARG A 47 4.49 7.96 -4.95
N SER A 48 3.44 7.24 -4.57
CA SER A 48 3.25 5.83 -4.92
C SER A 48 2.99 5.60 -6.41
N PHE A 49 3.32 4.38 -6.85
CA PHE A 49 2.97 3.88 -8.17
C PHE A 49 2.49 2.43 -8.07
N HIS A 50 1.24 2.18 -8.42
CA HIS A 50 0.60 0.86 -8.31
C HIS A 50 0.13 0.30 -9.66
N GLY A 51 0.37 1.00 -10.75
CA GLY A 51 0.02 0.56 -12.09
C GLY A 51 -0.73 1.58 -12.93
N ARG A 52 -1.23 1.14 -14.09
CA ARG A 52 -1.88 2.00 -15.10
C ARG A 52 -3.24 1.47 -15.57
N THR A 53 -3.86 0.54 -14.86
CA THR A 53 -5.27 0.20 -15.02
C THR A 53 -6.14 1.25 -14.33
N ASN A 54 -7.45 1.27 -14.55
CA ASN A 54 -8.31 2.34 -14.04
C ASN A 54 -8.21 2.52 -12.52
N LEU A 55 -8.25 1.43 -11.74
CA LEU A 55 -8.11 1.50 -10.28
C LEU A 55 -6.68 1.84 -9.87
N THR A 56 -5.68 1.18 -10.44
CA THR A 56 -4.28 1.43 -10.05
C THR A 56 -3.79 2.81 -10.50
N MET A 57 -4.32 3.39 -11.59
CA MET A 57 -4.09 4.81 -11.92
C MET A 57 -4.66 5.75 -10.86
N ALA A 58 -5.84 5.44 -10.31
CA ALA A 58 -6.40 6.24 -9.20
C ALA A 58 -5.47 6.23 -7.99
N MET A 59 -4.87 5.06 -7.69
CA MET A 59 -3.93 4.86 -6.58
C MET A 59 -2.54 5.47 -6.86
N THR A 60 -2.08 5.48 -8.11
CA THR A 60 -0.80 6.08 -8.52
C THR A 60 -0.80 7.60 -8.29
N SER A 61 0.29 8.14 -7.73
CA SER A 61 0.34 9.54 -7.30
C SER A 61 0.47 10.52 -8.48
N LYS A 62 1.50 10.34 -9.33
CA LYS A 62 1.82 11.31 -10.39
C LYS A 62 0.72 11.42 -11.45
N VAL A 63 0.28 12.64 -11.74
CA VAL A 63 -0.68 12.91 -12.82
C VAL A 63 -0.03 12.68 -14.19
N LYS A 64 1.09 13.35 -14.47
CA LYS A 64 1.87 13.10 -15.69
C LYS A 64 3.10 12.24 -15.35
N PRO A 65 3.41 11.22 -16.17
CA PRO A 65 2.74 10.86 -17.45
C PRO A 65 1.59 9.83 -17.29
N TYR A 66 1.17 9.44 -16.05
CA TYR A 66 0.45 8.19 -15.84
C TYR A 66 -1.07 8.27 -16.02
N LYS A 67 -1.72 9.36 -15.59
CA LYS A 67 -3.19 9.44 -15.55
C LYS A 67 -3.80 10.68 -16.22
N HIS A 68 -2.97 11.58 -16.75
CA HIS A 68 -3.47 12.76 -17.46
C HIS A 68 -4.22 12.37 -18.73
N GLY A 69 -5.50 12.75 -18.81
CA GLY A 69 -6.34 12.48 -19.97
C GLY A 69 -7.01 11.09 -20.01
N PHE A 70 -6.82 10.26 -18.98
CA PHE A 70 -7.38 8.89 -18.93
C PHE A 70 -8.57 8.73 -17.97
N GLY A 71 -9.15 9.84 -17.49
CA GLY A 71 -10.32 9.78 -16.60
C GLY A 71 -11.63 9.42 -17.31
N PRO A 72 -12.71 9.11 -16.55
CA PRO A 72 -12.76 9.15 -15.08
C PRO A 72 -12.02 7.97 -14.45
N LEU A 73 -11.36 8.23 -13.31
CA LEU A 73 -10.67 7.21 -12.54
C LEU A 73 -11.64 6.48 -11.60
N ALA A 74 -11.22 5.32 -11.08
CA ALA A 74 -12.00 4.57 -10.10
C ALA A 74 -12.24 5.41 -8.83
N PRO A 75 -13.47 5.40 -8.31
CA PRO A 75 -13.81 6.09 -7.05
C PRO A 75 -13.30 5.33 -5.83
N GLU A 76 -13.52 5.91 -4.64
CA GLU A 76 -13.20 5.32 -3.33
C GLU A 76 -11.69 5.07 -3.13
N VAL A 77 -10.85 5.89 -3.77
CA VAL A 77 -9.40 5.89 -3.56
C VAL A 77 -9.01 7.21 -2.91
N TYR A 78 -8.46 7.12 -1.72
CA TYR A 78 -8.06 8.23 -0.89
C TYR A 78 -6.53 8.28 -0.79
N ARG A 79 -5.99 9.46 -0.53
CA ARG A 79 -4.54 9.64 -0.54
C ARG A 79 -4.05 10.23 0.78
N ALA A 80 -3.11 9.51 1.40
CA ALA A 80 -2.39 9.97 2.59
C ALA A 80 -0.94 10.34 2.25
N PRO A 81 -0.30 11.22 3.01
CA PRO A 81 1.13 11.47 2.88
C PRO A 81 1.94 10.23 3.31
N ALA A 82 3.10 10.03 2.67
CA ALA A 82 4.10 9.09 3.13
C ALA A 82 5.30 9.86 3.70
N PRO A 83 6.06 9.28 4.63
CA PRO A 83 7.25 9.95 5.16
C PRO A 83 8.28 10.20 4.06
N TYR A 84 8.94 11.33 4.13
CA TYR A 84 10.04 11.70 3.24
C TYR A 84 10.98 12.69 3.96
N PRO A 85 11.86 12.21 4.85
CA PRO A 85 12.70 13.06 5.69
C PRO A 85 13.55 14.06 4.90
N PHE A 86 14.04 13.65 3.72
CA PHE A 86 14.79 14.55 2.83
C PHE A 86 13.98 15.80 2.41
N ARG A 87 12.66 15.73 2.41
CA ARG A 87 11.72 16.83 2.13
C ARG A 87 11.04 17.37 3.39
N GLY A 88 11.53 16.99 4.57
CA GLY A 88 11.00 17.45 5.84
C GLY A 88 9.68 16.80 6.27
N ILE A 89 9.24 15.72 5.62
CA ILE A 89 8.03 14.98 6.01
C ILE A 89 8.45 13.82 6.92
N THR A 90 8.12 13.94 8.19
CA THR A 90 8.45 12.93 9.21
C THR A 90 7.41 11.79 9.22
N THR A 91 7.69 10.73 9.99
CA THR A 91 6.69 9.70 10.29
C THR A 91 5.46 10.31 10.95
N ASP A 92 5.64 11.21 11.92
CA ASP A 92 4.53 11.84 12.64
C ASP A 92 3.64 12.66 11.71
N ASP A 93 4.23 13.41 10.77
CA ASP A 93 3.47 14.14 9.76
C ASP A 93 2.65 13.20 8.86
N ALA A 94 3.23 12.07 8.47
CA ALA A 94 2.55 11.08 7.64
C ALA A 94 1.38 10.40 8.38
N ILE A 95 1.58 10.03 9.64
CA ILE A 95 0.51 9.46 10.48
C ILE A 95 -0.59 10.50 10.74
N ALA A 96 -0.24 11.72 11.09
CA ALA A 96 -1.21 12.80 11.27
C ALA A 96 -2.01 13.07 9.99
N GLY A 97 -1.35 12.96 8.83
CA GLY A 97 -2.01 13.08 7.52
C GLY A 97 -2.98 11.93 7.23
N LEU A 98 -2.64 10.69 7.60
CA LEU A 98 -3.56 9.56 7.50
C LEU A 98 -4.78 9.76 8.41
N GLU A 99 -4.57 10.19 9.65
CA GLU A 99 -5.67 10.53 10.56
C GLU A 99 -6.54 11.68 10.03
N HIS A 100 -5.93 12.64 9.32
CA HIS A 100 -6.69 13.71 8.65
C HIS A 100 -7.62 13.14 7.57
N VAL A 101 -7.14 12.18 6.76
CA VAL A 101 -7.97 11.48 5.77
C VAL A 101 -9.14 10.77 6.44
N PHE A 102 -8.91 10.10 7.56
CA PHE A 102 -9.97 9.43 8.32
C PHE A 102 -11.02 10.40 8.89
N ARG A 103 -10.61 11.61 9.25
CA ARG A 103 -11.55 12.61 9.80
C ARG A 103 -12.35 13.36 8.73
N ASN A 104 -11.82 13.48 7.50
CA ASN A 104 -12.38 14.43 6.53
C ASN A 104 -12.83 13.78 5.21
N ASP A 105 -12.25 12.66 4.83
CA ASP A 105 -12.46 12.09 3.49
C ASP A 105 -13.16 10.73 3.52
N VAL A 106 -12.81 9.85 4.47
CA VAL A 106 -13.40 8.51 4.59
C VAL A 106 -13.30 8.01 6.04
N ALA A 107 -14.39 7.51 6.59
CA ALA A 107 -14.36 6.89 7.91
C ALA A 107 -13.51 5.60 7.88
N PRO A 108 -12.68 5.33 8.91
CA PRO A 108 -11.79 4.16 8.91
C PRO A 108 -12.57 2.83 8.79
N GLU A 109 -13.79 2.76 9.30
CA GLU A 109 -14.69 1.60 9.16
C GLU A 109 -15.17 1.36 7.74
N ASP A 110 -15.01 2.30 6.80
CA ASP A 110 -15.34 2.16 5.38
C ASP A 110 -14.10 1.82 4.54
N VAL A 111 -12.90 1.81 5.14
CA VAL A 111 -11.65 1.49 4.44
C VAL A 111 -11.42 -0.03 4.44
N ALA A 112 -11.31 -0.61 3.25
CA ALA A 112 -11.00 -2.02 3.05
C ALA A 112 -9.51 -2.31 3.27
N CYS A 113 -8.65 -1.49 2.69
CA CYS A 113 -7.20 -1.69 2.80
C CYS A 113 -6.41 -0.38 2.62
N VAL A 114 -5.21 -0.39 3.15
CA VAL A 114 -4.12 0.49 2.73
C VAL A 114 -3.21 -0.27 1.77
N VAL A 115 -2.58 0.43 0.83
CA VAL A 115 -1.59 -0.16 -0.10
C VAL A 115 -0.32 0.66 -0.03
N LEU A 116 0.77 0.03 0.41
CA LEU A 116 2.06 0.68 0.63
C LEU A 116 3.17 -0.01 -0.16
N GLU A 117 4.05 0.76 -0.78
CA GLU A 117 5.36 0.28 -1.24
C GLU A 117 6.37 0.47 -0.08
N PRO A 118 7.05 -0.57 0.43
CA PRO A 118 8.08 -0.42 1.47
C PRO A 118 9.24 0.46 1.01
N VAL A 119 9.53 0.41 -0.29
CA VAL A 119 10.43 1.33 -0.99
C VAL A 119 9.70 1.85 -2.23
N GLN A 120 9.35 3.12 -2.24
CA GLN A 120 8.66 3.74 -3.38
C GLN A 120 9.58 3.80 -4.59
N GLY A 121 9.33 2.97 -5.60
CA GLY A 121 10.17 2.87 -6.79
C GLY A 121 10.07 4.10 -7.68
N GLU A 122 8.94 4.30 -8.34
CA GLU A 122 8.66 5.43 -9.25
C GLU A 122 8.60 6.78 -8.52
N GLY A 123 8.43 6.76 -7.21
CA GLY A 123 8.52 7.93 -6.32
C GLY A 123 9.93 8.52 -6.25
N GLY A 124 10.97 7.69 -6.49
CA GLY A 124 12.37 8.09 -6.46
C GLY A 124 13.27 7.19 -5.60
N PHE A 125 12.95 5.91 -5.49
CA PHE A 125 13.64 4.94 -4.61
C PHE A 125 13.69 5.42 -3.16
N ILE A 126 12.52 5.77 -2.64
CA ILE A 126 12.36 6.33 -1.30
C ILE A 126 11.95 5.20 -0.34
N PRO A 127 12.85 4.74 0.54
CA PRO A 127 12.47 3.80 1.58
C PRO A 127 11.57 4.50 2.62
N MET A 128 10.62 3.76 3.18
CA MET A 128 9.87 4.24 4.32
C MET A 128 10.81 4.46 5.52
N THR A 129 10.43 5.33 6.43
CA THR A 129 11.13 5.47 7.72
C THR A 129 10.99 4.19 8.55
N PRO A 130 11.97 3.85 9.39
CA PRO A 130 11.99 2.55 10.08
C PRO A 130 10.74 2.23 10.92
N ASP A 131 10.06 3.23 11.43
CA ASP A 131 8.90 3.10 12.31
C ASP A 131 7.54 3.25 11.60
N PHE A 132 7.51 3.81 10.38
CA PHE A 132 6.26 4.10 9.69
C PHE A 132 5.44 2.84 9.36
N PRO A 133 6.01 1.76 8.75
CA PRO A 133 5.21 0.58 8.41
C PRO A 133 4.60 -0.09 9.65
N ARG A 134 5.33 -0.15 10.77
CA ARG A 134 4.84 -0.71 12.02
C ARG A 134 3.68 0.12 12.59
N ARG A 135 3.82 1.44 12.65
CA ARG A 135 2.75 2.33 13.12
C ARG A 135 1.52 2.30 12.21
N LEU A 136 1.74 2.16 10.91
CA LEU A 136 0.65 1.96 9.94
C LEU A 136 -0.09 0.66 10.22
N GLN A 137 0.64 -0.44 10.48
CA GLN A 137 0.04 -1.72 10.84
C GLN A 137 -0.77 -1.63 12.14
N GLU A 138 -0.26 -0.97 13.16
CA GLU A 138 -0.99 -0.74 14.42
C GLU A 138 -2.34 -0.03 14.19
N ILE A 139 -2.37 0.97 13.29
CA ILE A 139 -3.60 1.67 12.90
C ILE A 139 -4.52 0.73 12.11
N CYS A 140 -3.98 -0.05 11.18
CA CYS A 140 -4.75 -1.03 10.42
C CYS A 140 -5.42 -2.04 11.34
N ASP A 141 -4.67 -2.60 12.28
CA ASP A 141 -5.17 -3.56 13.28
C ASP A 141 -6.27 -2.95 14.16
N GLN A 142 -6.08 -1.71 14.61
CA GLN A 142 -7.07 -1.00 15.44
C GLN A 142 -8.42 -0.85 14.72
N HIS A 143 -8.43 -0.64 13.43
CA HIS A 143 -9.64 -0.36 12.65
C HIS A 143 -10.10 -1.56 11.79
N GLY A 144 -9.38 -2.69 11.81
CA GLY A 144 -9.67 -3.84 10.96
C GLY A 144 -9.52 -3.53 9.47
N ILE A 145 -8.52 -2.70 9.12
CA ILE A 145 -8.14 -2.36 7.76
C ILE A 145 -7.05 -3.34 7.34
N LEU A 146 -7.11 -3.88 6.12
CA LEU A 146 -6.06 -4.78 5.64
C LEU A 146 -4.83 -3.99 5.16
N TYR A 147 -3.64 -4.48 5.49
CA TYR A 147 -2.38 -3.92 5.02
C TYR A 147 -1.89 -4.71 3.81
N VAL A 148 -1.96 -4.10 2.63
CA VAL A 148 -1.43 -4.65 1.38
C VAL A 148 -0.04 -4.09 1.13
N ASP A 149 0.94 -4.97 1.07
CA ASP A 149 2.32 -4.66 0.76
C ASP A 149 2.57 -4.79 -0.76
N ASP A 150 2.91 -3.68 -1.42
CA ASP A 150 3.22 -3.67 -2.85
C ASP A 150 4.73 -3.82 -3.08
N GLU A 151 5.14 -5.05 -3.28
CA GLU A 151 6.53 -5.45 -3.51
C GLU A 151 6.88 -5.67 -5.00
N VAL A 152 6.04 -5.15 -5.90
CA VAL A 152 6.25 -5.34 -7.35
C VAL A 152 7.61 -4.82 -7.80
N GLN A 153 8.11 -3.74 -7.21
CA GLN A 153 9.42 -3.18 -7.57
C GLN A 153 10.51 -3.49 -6.55
N SER A 154 10.17 -3.62 -5.28
CA SER A 154 11.14 -3.75 -4.18
C SER A 154 11.42 -5.20 -3.75
N GLY A 155 10.54 -6.13 -4.08
CA GLY A 155 10.63 -7.53 -3.67
C GLY A 155 11.63 -8.39 -4.43
N MET A 156 11.61 -9.67 -4.15
CA MET A 156 12.43 -10.71 -4.81
C MET A 156 13.94 -10.45 -4.73
N GLY A 157 14.40 -9.97 -3.58
CA GLY A 157 15.83 -9.76 -3.31
C GLY A 157 16.39 -8.42 -3.84
N ARG A 158 15.53 -7.52 -4.35
CA ARG A 158 15.97 -6.21 -4.89
C ARG A 158 16.61 -5.30 -3.83
N THR A 159 16.22 -5.47 -2.57
CA THR A 159 16.72 -4.68 -1.43
C THR A 159 17.63 -5.48 -0.49
N GLY A 160 17.91 -6.76 -0.82
CA GLY A 160 18.72 -7.70 -0.04
C GLY A 160 17.89 -8.89 0.45
N PRO A 161 16.99 -8.74 1.43
CA PRO A 161 16.04 -9.78 1.81
C PRO A 161 15.10 -10.16 0.66
N VAL A 162 14.37 -11.27 0.80
CA VAL A 162 13.40 -11.69 -0.24
C VAL A 162 12.33 -10.61 -0.41
N TRP A 163 11.83 -10.06 0.70
CA TRP A 163 10.85 -8.99 0.71
C TRP A 163 11.42 -7.73 1.37
N ALA A 164 11.14 -6.57 0.81
CA ALA A 164 11.62 -5.31 1.35
C ALA A 164 10.98 -4.98 2.71
N ILE A 165 9.77 -5.45 2.97
CA ILE A 165 9.09 -5.27 4.27
C ILE A 165 9.90 -5.90 5.43
N GLU A 166 10.73 -6.90 5.17
CA GLU A 166 11.58 -7.54 6.19
C GLU A 166 12.60 -6.57 6.82
N HIS A 167 12.91 -5.44 6.15
CA HIS A 167 13.75 -4.38 6.75
C HIS A 167 13.07 -3.68 7.94
N PHE A 168 11.75 -3.81 8.07
CA PHE A 168 10.95 -3.11 9.08
C PHE A 168 10.48 -4.05 10.20
N GLY A 169 11.35 -4.90 10.71
CA GLY A 169 11.12 -5.97 11.65
C GLY A 169 9.83 -5.93 12.48
N GLY A 170 9.08 -7.03 12.48
CA GLY A 170 7.80 -7.16 13.18
C GLY A 170 6.60 -6.61 12.42
N VAL A 171 6.75 -6.25 11.14
CA VAL A 171 5.64 -5.91 10.25
C VAL A 171 5.26 -7.15 9.44
N GLU A 172 4.01 -7.55 9.54
CA GLU A 172 3.44 -8.70 8.85
C GLU A 172 2.18 -8.25 8.10
N PRO A 173 2.26 -7.97 6.79
CA PRO A 173 1.08 -7.62 5.97
C PRO A 173 0.01 -8.71 5.96
N ASP A 174 -1.21 -8.38 5.49
CA ASP A 174 -2.33 -9.33 5.34
C ASP A 174 -2.31 -10.13 4.05
#